data_cf6815ab1fed088b8bc443d5b666db83
#
_entry.id   cf6815ab1fed088b8bc443d5b666db83
#
_cell.length_a   1.000
_cell.length_b   1.000
_cell.length_c   1.000
_cell.angle_alpha   90.00
_cell.angle_beta   90.00
_cell.angle_gamma   90.00
#
_symmetry.space_group_name_H-M   'P 1'
#
loop_
_entity.id
_entity.type
_entity.pdbx_description
1 polymer ?
#
loop_
_entity_poly.entity_id
_entity_poly.type
_entity_poly.pdbx_seq_one_letter_code
_entity_poly.pdbx_strand_id
1 'polypeptide(L)'
;MMNKLQLFIFLVCICMLAGCTEEEENSGIRLIEGTASGQTVFADETTTDGDIHFTADGAWTAEVTEASTKAEGSSVSWVTLDKYSGNAAGEYMITVFVRKNYTGADRKAYIRITCGSSITITIEQKAVTESGDLPVSQEPTYDGEAPYVTVEEQEVVLPAVASGRFFVNFKSNLMEEPAIALELPGEEEGEEYVAAIRGALMCTPDENSQLELEVFPNILDKERRNILRFMTHDNEQLAVVVLRQERGAVCQLLDTQSEVGGLVFRFGTNGQVHHVYYGLSDTRLRSEKEVEEFLADRNQSQELSLSDGAEEFALNFDGLLPATTYYLYMLPVHSAGDAAGAYMMETATTAVQESRHDLVLEVSANRANDFKVYLPFCDDYLKGTVDWGDGTVEKVEGWNMYGVSHQYETNVATTYEVRFSGVLTSLDLVADVREARENTLLSIKQWG
;
A
#
# COMPACT_ATOMS: atom_id res chain seq x y z
N MET A 1 17.61 8.09 -76.81
CA MET A 1 16.20 8.20 -76.40
C MET A 1 15.88 7.03 -75.48
N MET A 2 15.98 7.27 -74.22
CA MET A 2 15.52 6.31 -73.20
C MET A 2 13.99 6.22 -73.19
N ASN A 3 13.50 4.99 -73.28
CA ASN A 3 12.06 4.73 -73.38
C ASN A 3 11.40 5.12 -72.08
N LYS A 4 10.22 5.80 -72.14
CA LYS A 4 9.47 6.25 -70.93
C LYS A 4 9.21 5.14 -69.94
N LEU A 5 9.25 3.88 -70.38
CA LEU A 5 9.08 2.68 -69.52
C LEU A 5 10.33 2.44 -68.67
N GLN A 6 11.54 2.71 -69.17
CA GLN A 6 12.78 2.55 -68.41
C GLN A 6 12.96 3.64 -67.34
N LEU A 7 12.45 4.83 -67.60
CA LEU A 7 12.44 5.91 -66.61
C LEU A 7 11.46 5.64 -65.47
N PHE A 8 10.32 5.02 -65.79
CA PHE A 8 9.34 4.64 -64.77
C PHE A 8 9.83 3.49 -63.84
N ILE A 9 10.56 2.49 -64.40
CA ILE A 9 11.17 1.41 -63.62
C ILE A 9 12.32 1.98 -62.77
N PHE A 10 13.09 2.95 -63.25
CA PHE A 10 14.16 3.58 -62.46
C PHE A 10 13.58 4.49 -61.34
N LEU A 11 12.44 5.15 -61.56
CA LEU A 11 11.76 5.97 -60.53
C LEU A 11 11.10 5.07 -59.49
N VAL A 12 10.52 3.92 -59.87
CA VAL A 12 9.92 2.97 -58.92
C VAL A 12 11.01 2.23 -58.10
N CYS A 13 12.19 1.95 -58.68
CA CYS A 13 13.30 1.38 -57.93
C CYS A 13 13.93 2.38 -56.93
N ILE A 14 13.88 3.72 -57.24
CA ILE A 14 14.35 4.75 -56.29
C ILE A 14 13.36 4.91 -55.13
N CYS A 15 12.06 4.74 -55.40
CA CYS A 15 11.06 4.76 -54.30
C CYS A 15 11.04 3.51 -53.40
N MET A 16 11.65 2.40 -53.87
CA MET A 16 11.78 1.16 -53.03
C MET A 16 13.10 1.12 -52.25
N LEU A 17 14.00 2.10 -52.40
CA LEU A 17 15.19 2.26 -51.56
C LEU A 17 15.07 3.34 -50.49
N ALA A 18 13.89 4.01 -50.37
CA ALA A 18 13.48 4.61 -49.14
C ALA A 18 12.97 3.45 -48.22
N GLY A 19 13.89 2.57 -47.86
CA GLY A 19 13.68 1.68 -46.76
C GLY A 19 13.30 2.56 -45.57
N CYS A 20 12.18 2.27 -44.96
CA CYS A 20 12.01 2.58 -43.56
C CYS A 20 13.31 2.20 -42.88
N THR A 21 14.11 3.16 -42.50
CA THR A 21 14.84 3.05 -41.27
C THR A 21 13.70 2.90 -40.22
N GLU A 22 13.37 1.66 -39.87
CA GLU A 22 12.92 1.40 -38.53
C GLU A 22 13.97 2.13 -37.68
N GLU A 23 13.63 3.29 -37.14
CA GLU A 23 14.27 3.75 -35.93
C GLU A 23 14.06 2.54 -35.01
N GLU A 24 15.14 1.78 -34.75
CA GLU A 24 15.18 0.91 -33.61
C GLU A 24 14.72 1.82 -32.47
N GLU A 25 13.48 1.65 -32.01
CA GLU A 25 13.04 2.22 -30.75
C GLU A 25 14.08 1.71 -29.76
N ASN A 26 14.98 2.59 -29.37
CA ASN A 26 16.01 2.32 -28.39
C ASN A 26 15.26 2.15 -27.07
N SER A 27 14.74 0.91 -26.89
CA SER A 27 14.09 0.51 -25.66
C SER A 27 15.15 0.63 -24.57
N GLY A 28 14.86 1.42 -23.54
CA GLY A 28 15.80 1.57 -22.46
C GLY A 28 15.62 2.87 -21.70
N ILE A 29 16.57 3.80 -21.88
CA ILE A 29 16.60 5.04 -21.09
C ILE A 29 16.77 6.26 -22.02
N ARG A 30 16.05 7.36 -21.71
CA ARG A 30 16.12 8.62 -22.50
C ARG A 30 16.05 9.82 -21.56
N LEU A 31 16.89 10.83 -21.79
CA LEU A 31 16.75 12.12 -21.13
C LEU A 31 15.47 12.81 -21.57
N ILE A 32 14.78 13.44 -20.62
CA ILE A 32 13.64 14.33 -20.93
C ILE A 32 14.16 15.63 -21.49
N GLU A 33 13.44 16.19 -22.45
CA GLU A 33 13.78 17.46 -23.10
C GLU A 33 13.99 18.57 -22.05
N GLY A 34 15.10 19.26 -22.13
CA GLY A 34 15.53 20.29 -21.16
C GLY A 34 16.56 19.82 -20.15
N THR A 35 16.78 18.50 -20.00
CA THR A 35 17.85 17.99 -19.13
C THR A 35 19.21 18.06 -19.82
N ALA A 36 20.15 18.79 -19.22
CA ALA A 36 21.49 18.92 -19.77
C ALA A 36 22.31 17.63 -19.53
N SER A 37 22.98 17.13 -20.58
CA SER A 37 23.94 16.02 -20.47
C SER A 37 25.29 16.42 -19.85
N GLY A 38 25.51 17.70 -19.58
CA GLY A 38 26.66 18.25 -18.88
C GLY A 38 26.22 19.41 -17.99
N GLN A 39 26.62 19.38 -16.74
CA GLN A 39 26.31 20.41 -15.76
C GLN A 39 27.60 20.95 -15.18
N THR A 40 27.68 22.26 -15.02
CA THR A 40 28.84 22.95 -14.40
C THR A 40 28.40 23.48 -13.05
N VAL A 41 29.21 23.25 -12.02
CA VAL A 41 28.98 23.65 -10.64
C VAL A 41 30.20 24.47 -10.18
N PHE A 42 30.00 25.53 -9.44
CA PHE A 42 31.08 26.30 -8.84
C PHE A 42 31.58 25.68 -7.55
N ALA A 43 32.74 26.15 -7.09
CA ALA A 43 33.45 25.52 -5.97
C ALA A 43 32.66 25.51 -4.65
N ASP A 44 31.85 26.50 -4.39
CA ASP A 44 31.06 26.72 -3.18
C ASP A 44 29.63 26.19 -3.24
N GLU A 45 29.21 25.70 -4.39
CA GLU A 45 27.89 25.08 -4.57
C GLU A 45 27.85 23.65 -4.03
N THR A 46 26.67 23.24 -3.55
CA THR A 46 26.42 21.90 -2.97
C THR A 46 25.41 21.07 -3.77
N THR A 47 24.80 21.65 -4.78
CA THR A 47 23.89 20.98 -5.74
C THR A 47 24.18 21.48 -7.14
N THR A 48 23.73 20.75 -8.15
CA THR A 48 23.72 21.20 -9.55
C THR A 48 22.54 22.13 -9.82
N ASP A 49 22.60 22.96 -10.87
CA ASP A 49 21.56 23.91 -11.26
C ASP A 49 20.23 23.27 -11.70
N GLY A 50 20.18 21.95 -11.82
CA GLY A 50 18.99 21.23 -12.18
C GLY A 50 19.10 19.73 -11.96
N ASP A 51 17.94 19.12 -11.75
CA ASP A 51 17.84 17.68 -11.60
C ASP A 51 18.01 16.95 -12.94
N ILE A 52 18.38 15.68 -12.88
CA ILE A 52 18.46 14.79 -14.04
C ILE A 52 17.08 14.18 -14.25
N HIS A 53 16.35 14.62 -15.29
CA HIS A 53 15.06 14.07 -15.66
C HIS A 53 15.21 13.09 -16.82
N PHE A 54 14.67 11.88 -16.67
CA PHE A 54 14.73 10.83 -17.68
C PHE A 54 13.55 9.88 -17.63
N THR A 55 13.32 9.15 -18.71
CA THR A 55 12.39 8.02 -18.76
C THR A 55 13.17 6.72 -18.82
N ALA A 56 12.68 5.69 -18.15
CA ALA A 56 13.19 4.33 -18.22
C ALA A 56 12.06 3.38 -18.59
N ASP A 57 12.34 2.40 -19.46
CA ASP A 57 11.37 1.38 -19.89
C ASP A 57 11.31 0.16 -18.94
N GLY A 58 12.04 0.20 -17.84
CA GLY A 58 12.12 -0.86 -16.83
C GLY A 58 13.02 -0.48 -15.66
N ALA A 59 13.48 -1.49 -14.93
CA ALA A 59 14.42 -1.30 -13.84
C ALA A 59 15.72 -0.64 -14.32
N TRP A 60 16.21 0.33 -13.56
CA TRP A 60 17.41 1.10 -13.90
C TRP A 60 18.36 1.21 -12.70
N THR A 61 19.63 1.48 -12.99
CA THR A 61 20.67 1.76 -11.98
C THR A 61 21.50 2.96 -12.40
N ALA A 62 22.00 3.72 -11.42
CA ALA A 62 22.93 4.83 -11.61
C ALA A 62 24.27 4.52 -10.92
N GLU A 63 25.37 4.92 -11.56
CA GLU A 63 26.73 4.79 -11.04
C GLU A 63 27.47 6.12 -11.21
N VAL A 64 28.25 6.53 -10.20
CA VAL A 64 29.07 7.73 -10.24
C VAL A 64 30.54 7.33 -10.33
N THR A 65 31.25 7.84 -11.34
CA THR A 65 32.67 7.56 -11.60
C THR A 65 33.47 8.85 -11.81
N GLU A 66 34.73 8.87 -11.42
CA GLU A 66 35.61 10.02 -11.59
C GLU A 66 36.46 9.93 -12.86
N ALA A 67 36.72 11.09 -13.50
CA ALA A 67 37.45 11.16 -14.77
C ALA A 67 38.94 10.76 -14.67
N SER A 68 39.54 10.76 -13.49
CA SER A 68 41.00 10.72 -13.32
C SER A 68 41.60 9.43 -12.78
N THR A 69 40.81 8.43 -12.38
CA THR A 69 41.36 7.22 -11.76
C THR A 69 41.27 6.00 -12.68
N LYS A 70 42.42 5.44 -13.03
CA LYS A 70 42.59 4.15 -13.73
C LYS A 70 42.24 2.93 -12.85
N ALA A 71 41.60 3.11 -11.70
CA ALA A 71 41.16 2.02 -10.83
C ALA A 71 39.65 1.84 -11.00
N GLU A 72 39.26 0.73 -11.64
CA GLU A 72 37.85 0.29 -11.64
C GLU A 72 37.41 0.12 -10.18
N GLY A 73 36.34 0.85 -9.78
CA GLY A 73 35.65 0.67 -8.52
C GLY A 73 35.93 1.67 -7.39
N SER A 74 36.61 2.80 -7.63
CA SER A 74 36.68 3.85 -6.62
C SER A 74 35.41 4.71 -6.65
N SER A 75 34.65 4.68 -5.56
CA SER A 75 33.50 5.57 -5.36
C SER A 75 33.97 7.03 -5.36
N VAL A 76 33.29 7.87 -6.13
CA VAL A 76 33.54 9.33 -6.14
C VAL A 76 32.98 9.91 -4.85
N SER A 77 33.84 10.42 -3.99
CA SER A 77 33.45 10.91 -2.66
C SER A 77 32.79 12.30 -2.67
N TRP A 78 32.86 13.03 -3.78
CA TRP A 78 32.41 14.41 -3.84
C TRP A 78 31.09 14.63 -4.66
N VAL A 79 30.54 13.55 -5.26
CA VAL A 79 29.24 13.54 -5.94
C VAL A 79 28.40 12.42 -5.36
N THR A 80 27.19 12.73 -4.95
CA THR A 80 26.19 11.76 -4.49
C THR A 80 24.84 12.04 -5.13
N LEU A 81 23.98 11.04 -5.23
CA LEU A 81 22.66 11.13 -5.83
C LEU A 81 21.60 10.88 -4.76
N ASP A 82 20.42 11.44 -4.95
CA ASP A 82 19.26 11.10 -4.13
C ASP A 82 18.70 9.70 -4.49
N LYS A 83 19.02 9.18 -5.69
CA LYS A 83 18.55 7.88 -6.21
C LYS A 83 19.64 7.20 -7.01
N TYR A 84 19.89 5.91 -6.72
CA TYR A 84 20.83 5.08 -7.47
C TYR A 84 20.14 3.97 -8.30
N SER A 85 18.84 3.74 -8.09
CA SER A 85 18.08 2.73 -8.81
C SER A 85 16.56 2.98 -8.81
N GLY A 86 15.84 2.27 -9.69
CA GLY A 86 14.38 2.17 -9.70
C GLY A 86 13.96 0.85 -10.34
N ASN A 87 12.81 0.32 -9.95
CA ASN A 87 12.41 -1.06 -10.28
C ASN A 87 11.32 -1.15 -11.37
N ALA A 88 10.82 -0.04 -11.89
CA ALA A 88 9.72 -0.01 -12.84
C ALA A 88 10.00 0.91 -14.04
N ALA A 89 9.23 0.74 -15.10
CA ALA A 89 9.16 1.72 -16.18
C ALA A 89 8.48 3.02 -15.69
N GLY A 90 8.96 4.18 -16.15
CA GLY A 90 8.37 5.47 -15.77
C GLY A 90 9.28 6.65 -16.00
N GLU A 91 8.81 7.82 -15.54
CA GLU A 91 9.59 9.05 -15.49
C GLU A 91 10.27 9.17 -14.13
N TYR A 92 11.53 9.58 -14.15
CA TYR A 92 12.37 9.69 -12.97
C TYR A 92 13.07 11.04 -12.92
N MET A 93 13.36 11.46 -11.69
CA MET A 93 14.15 12.62 -11.38
C MET A 93 15.24 12.23 -10.39
N ILE A 94 16.48 12.61 -10.66
CA ILE A 94 17.62 12.43 -9.75
C ILE A 94 18.18 13.79 -9.39
N THR A 95 18.25 14.09 -8.11
CA THR A 95 18.96 15.27 -7.57
C THR A 95 20.43 14.93 -7.34
N VAL A 96 21.31 15.78 -7.80
CA VAL A 96 22.77 15.62 -7.68
C VAL A 96 23.31 16.52 -6.59
N PHE A 97 23.93 15.91 -5.57
CA PHE A 97 24.64 16.62 -4.52
C PHE A 97 26.14 16.61 -4.76
N VAL A 98 26.77 17.74 -4.54
CA VAL A 98 28.23 17.90 -4.71
C VAL A 98 28.84 18.47 -3.43
N ARG A 99 30.03 18.03 -3.07
CA ARG A 99 30.82 18.66 -1.99
C ARG A 99 31.51 19.89 -2.53
N LYS A 100 31.68 20.91 -1.70
CA LYS A 100 32.47 22.08 -2.04
C LYS A 100 33.87 21.68 -2.49
N ASN A 101 34.41 22.43 -3.45
CA ASN A 101 35.70 22.11 -4.05
C ASN A 101 36.80 22.99 -3.44
N TYR A 102 37.54 22.43 -2.51
CA TYR A 102 38.69 23.11 -1.87
C TYR A 102 40.04 22.65 -2.45
N THR A 103 40.02 21.82 -3.51
CA THR A 103 41.26 21.24 -4.06
C THR A 103 42.13 22.26 -4.82
N GLY A 104 41.56 23.42 -5.18
CA GLY A 104 42.23 24.40 -6.04
C GLY A 104 42.36 23.98 -7.50
N ALA A 105 41.72 22.88 -7.91
CA ALA A 105 41.67 22.37 -9.30
C ALA A 105 40.26 22.00 -9.70
N ASP A 106 39.94 22.23 -10.99
CA ASP A 106 38.69 21.72 -11.54
C ASP A 106 38.64 20.21 -11.47
N ARG A 107 37.47 19.65 -11.16
CA ARG A 107 37.26 18.19 -11.10
C ARG A 107 36.03 17.78 -11.89
N LYS A 108 35.98 16.51 -12.31
CA LYS A 108 34.95 16.01 -13.19
C LYS A 108 34.51 14.61 -12.79
N ALA A 109 33.19 14.40 -12.72
CA ALA A 109 32.57 13.11 -12.50
C ALA A 109 31.57 12.78 -13.61
N TYR A 110 31.30 11.48 -13.78
CA TYR A 110 30.32 10.98 -14.71
C TYR A 110 29.25 10.19 -13.94
N ILE A 111 28.00 10.53 -14.18
CA ILE A 111 26.84 9.79 -13.71
C ILE A 111 26.34 8.97 -14.88
N ARG A 112 26.46 7.65 -14.79
CA ARG A 112 25.98 6.72 -15.80
C ARG A 112 24.71 6.06 -15.31
N ILE A 113 23.61 6.26 -16.06
CA ILE A 113 22.31 5.65 -15.75
C ILE A 113 22.03 4.60 -16.84
N THR A 114 21.67 3.39 -16.41
CA THR A 114 21.55 2.20 -17.26
C THR A 114 20.19 1.52 -17.10
N CYS A 115 19.50 1.30 -18.24
CA CYS A 115 18.29 0.50 -18.35
C CYS A 115 18.25 -0.08 -19.77
N GLY A 116 18.78 -1.29 -19.99
CA GLY A 116 19.01 -1.84 -21.34
C GLY A 116 20.07 -1.06 -22.11
N SER A 117 19.84 0.20 -22.43
CA SER A 117 20.81 1.21 -22.89
C SER A 117 21.36 2.04 -21.73
N SER A 118 22.29 2.96 -21.99
CA SER A 118 22.83 3.86 -20.96
C SER A 118 22.94 5.30 -21.44
N ILE A 119 22.70 6.24 -20.52
CA ILE A 119 23.00 7.67 -20.68
C ILE A 119 24.10 8.05 -19.69
N THR A 120 24.88 9.08 -20.05
CA THR A 120 25.94 9.58 -19.19
C THR A 120 25.79 11.09 -19.04
N ILE A 121 25.73 11.55 -17.80
CA ILE A 121 25.71 12.98 -17.43
C ILE A 121 27.11 13.31 -16.90
N THR A 122 27.64 14.43 -17.37
CA THR A 122 28.94 14.93 -16.91
C THR A 122 28.73 16.05 -15.90
N ILE A 123 29.31 15.91 -14.72
CA ILE A 123 29.37 16.97 -13.69
C ILE A 123 30.79 17.53 -13.69
N GLU A 124 30.93 18.82 -13.99
CA GLU A 124 32.20 19.54 -13.95
C GLU A 124 32.12 20.57 -12.82
N GLN A 125 32.94 20.41 -11.79
CA GLN A 125 33.02 21.38 -10.70
C GLN A 125 34.28 22.23 -10.81
N LYS A 126 34.10 23.53 -10.77
CA LYS A 126 35.17 24.52 -10.87
C LYS A 126 35.99 24.58 -9.58
N ALA A 127 37.22 25.03 -9.71
CA ALA A 127 38.11 25.34 -8.56
C ALA A 127 37.74 26.64 -7.87
N VAL A 128 36.95 27.50 -8.51
CA VAL A 128 36.60 28.84 -8.04
C VAL A 128 35.09 28.99 -7.90
N THR A 129 34.68 29.98 -7.08
CA THR A 129 33.28 30.40 -6.97
C THR A 129 32.82 31.11 -8.25
N GLU A 130 31.55 31.39 -8.38
CA GLU A 130 31.01 32.16 -9.54
C GLU A 130 31.65 33.54 -9.69
N SER A 131 32.05 34.16 -8.56
CA SER A 131 32.82 35.45 -8.56
C SER A 131 34.25 35.30 -9.01
N GLY A 132 34.77 34.10 -9.17
CA GLY A 132 36.15 33.80 -9.55
C GLY A 132 37.12 33.68 -8.38
N ASP A 133 36.64 33.76 -7.14
CA ASP A 133 37.45 33.64 -5.95
C ASP A 133 37.67 32.18 -5.57
N LEU A 134 38.81 31.90 -4.89
CA LEU A 134 38.98 30.60 -4.25
C LEU A 134 38.03 30.51 -3.05
N PRO A 135 37.41 29.34 -2.79
CA PRO A 135 36.57 29.14 -1.62
C PRO A 135 37.34 29.50 -0.34
N VAL A 136 36.67 30.14 0.62
CA VAL A 136 37.24 30.44 1.91
C VAL A 136 37.74 29.16 2.58
N SER A 137 38.91 29.21 3.18
CA SER A 137 39.59 28.07 3.81
C SER A 137 38.67 27.38 4.82
N GLN A 138 38.71 26.06 4.80
CA GLN A 138 38.02 25.16 5.69
C GLN A 138 38.29 25.42 7.16
N GLU A 139 37.35 25.05 8.02
CA GLU A 139 37.63 24.85 9.43
C GLU A 139 38.79 23.90 9.65
N PRO A 140 39.61 24.14 10.69
CA PRO A 140 40.68 23.22 11.03
C PRO A 140 40.11 21.86 11.42
N THR A 141 40.49 20.85 10.67
CA THR A 141 40.12 19.45 10.89
C THR A 141 41.22 18.76 11.69
N TYR A 142 40.92 17.54 12.12
CA TYR A 142 41.92 16.69 12.70
C TYR A 142 43.10 16.52 11.70
N ASP A 143 44.31 16.70 12.21
CA ASP A 143 45.57 16.59 11.44
C ASP A 143 45.73 17.61 10.27
N GLY A 144 44.90 18.66 10.21
CA GLY A 144 45.01 19.73 9.20
C GLY A 144 44.51 19.34 7.80
N GLU A 145 43.90 18.18 7.65
CA GLU A 145 43.28 17.76 6.39
C GLU A 145 41.87 18.35 6.21
N ALA A 146 41.35 18.29 4.99
CA ALA A 146 39.99 18.69 4.71
C ALA A 146 38.96 17.81 5.47
N PRO A 147 37.84 18.39 5.97
CA PRO A 147 36.83 17.60 6.63
C PRO A 147 36.26 16.53 5.69
N TYR A 148 36.12 15.31 6.19
CA TYR A 148 35.45 14.25 5.43
C TYR A 148 34.58 13.39 6.32
N VAL A 149 33.54 12.82 5.69
CA VAL A 149 32.81 11.62 6.11
C VAL A 149 32.78 10.66 4.94
N THR A 150 33.17 9.43 5.17
CA THR A 150 33.01 8.34 4.20
C THR A 150 32.02 7.32 4.75
N VAL A 151 31.09 6.88 3.93
CA VAL A 151 30.08 5.87 4.25
C VAL A 151 30.38 4.60 3.48
N GLU A 152 30.04 3.44 4.05
CA GLU A 152 30.26 2.16 3.36
C GLU A 152 29.32 2.00 2.14
N GLU A 153 28.06 2.44 2.30
CA GLU A 153 27.04 2.36 1.24
C GLU A 153 26.39 3.74 1.09
N GLN A 154 26.28 4.21 -0.14
CA GLN A 154 25.59 5.48 -0.46
C GLN A 154 24.08 5.28 -0.63
N GLU A 155 23.65 4.08 -0.96
CA GLU A 155 22.26 3.68 -0.97
C GLU A 155 22.09 2.40 -0.16
N VAL A 156 21.16 2.44 0.79
CA VAL A 156 20.77 1.29 1.61
C VAL A 156 19.34 0.91 1.24
N VAL A 157 19.18 -0.31 0.73
CA VAL A 157 17.88 -0.86 0.39
C VAL A 157 17.41 -1.76 1.51
N LEU A 158 16.29 -1.40 2.12
CA LEU A 158 15.66 -2.15 3.20
C LEU A 158 14.42 -2.87 2.67
N PRO A 159 14.20 -4.15 3.03
CA PRO A 159 12.95 -4.80 2.72
C PRO A 159 11.79 -4.10 3.45
N ALA A 160 10.57 -4.20 2.90
CA ALA A 160 9.38 -3.58 3.50
C ALA A 160 9.17 -3.95 4.97
N VAL A 161 9.52 -5.19 5.33
CA VAL A 161 9.37 -5.77 6.67
C VAL A 161 10.45 -5.34 7.66
N ALA A 162 11.48 -4.61 7.21
CA ALA A 162 12.56 -4.17 8.09
C ALA A 162 12.02 -3.34 9.25
N SER A 163 12.41 -3.72 10.46
CA SER A 163 12.01 -3.03 11.69
C SER A 163 13.08 -3.15 12.78
N GLY A 164 13.08 -2.19 13.70
CA GLY A 164 14.01 -2.16 14.82
C GLY A 164 15.30 -1.44 14.51
N ARG A 165 16.41 -1.87 15.14
CA ARG A 165 17.70 -1.17 15.05
C ARG A 165 18.40 -1.47 13.74
N PHE A 166 18.90 -0.41 13.12
CA PHE A 166 19.72 -0.45 11.93
C PHE A 166 20.92 0.48 12.11
N PHE A 167 22.08 0.11 11.57
CA PHE A 167 23.30 0.87 11.74
C PHE A 167 23.88 1.29 10.39
N VAL A 168 24.18 2.58 10.24
CA VAL A 168 24.94 3.10 9.11
C VAL A 168 26.39 3.30 9.58
N ASN A 169 27.31 2.57 8.97
CA ASN A 169 28.73 2.68 9.27
C ASN A 169 29.36 3.84 8.51
N PHE A 170 30.19 4.60 9.18
CA PHE A 170 30.92 5.71 8.56
C PHE A 170 32.30 5.93 9.21
N LYS A 171 33.17 6.67 8.52
CA LYS A 171 34.43 7.21 9.05
C LYS A 171 34.47 8.69 8.87
N SER A 172 35.10 9.40 9.78
CA SER A 172 35.22 10.85 9.75
C SER A 172 36.58 11.27 10.33
N ASN A 173 37.17 12.35 9.82
CA ASN A 173 38.31 13.01 10.42
C ASN A 173 37.89 14.23 11.28
N LEU A 174 36.63 14.42 11.55
CA LEU A 174 36.13 15.48 12.40
C LEU A 174 36.50 15.20 13.85
N MET A 175 36.86 16.25 14.58
CA MET A 175 37.14 16.16 16.04
C MET A 175 35.88 16.04 16.87
N GLU A 176 34.76 16.41 16.30
CA GLU A 176 33.40 16.31 16.87
C GLU A 176 32.51 15.44 16.00
N GLU A 177 31.40 14.98 16.57
CA GLU A 177 30.42 14.23 15.79
C GLU A 177 29.88 15.06 14.60
N PRO A 178 29.74 14.51 13.39
CA PRO A 178 29.12 15.22 12.29
C PRO A 178 27.67 15.59 12.64
N ALA A 179 27.24 16.75 12.21
CA ALA A 179 25.81 17.08 12.24
C ALA A 179 25.05 16.16 11.27
N ILE A 180 23.96 15.59 11.74
CA ILE A 180 23.19 14.61 10.96
C ILE A 180 21.76 15.12 10.76
N ALA A 181 21.33 15.20 9.52
CA ALA A 181 19.96 15.47 9.16
C ALA A 181 19.35 14.28 8.41
N LEU A 182 18.11 13.93 8.77
CA LEU A 182 17.30 12.96 8.07
C LEU A 182 16.18 13.73 7.38
N GLU A 183 16.20 13.74 6.08
CA GLU A 183 15.24 14.50 5.25
C GLU A 183 14.29 13.56 4.50
N LEU A 184 13.03 13.98 4.37
CA LEU A 184 12.08 13.36 3.46
C LEU A 184 12.33 13.89 2.03
N PRO A 185 12.30 13.04 1.01
CA PRO A 185 12.31 13.51 -0.36
C PRO A 185 10.93 14.04 -0.74
N GLY A 186 10.81 15.33 -0.92
CA GLY A 186 9.58 15.99 -1.35
C GLY A 186 8.77 16.65 -0.24
N GLU A 187 7.90 17.58 -0.64
CA GLU A 187 7.03 18.37 0.26
C GLU A 187 5.61 17.79 0.39
N GLU A 188 5.38 16.52 0.02
CA GLU A 188 4.05 15.94 0.11
C GLU A 188 3.68 15.66 1.57
N GLU A 189 2.59 16.27 2.03
CA GLU A 189 2.01 16.01 3.34
C GLU A 189 1.70 14.51 3.50
N GLY A 190 2.24 13.88 4.54
CA GLY A 190 1.94 12.50 4.94
C GLY A 190 2.97 11.46 4.50
N GLU A 191 4.15 11.85 4.02
CA GLU A 191 5.25 10.89 3.84
C GLU A 191 5.81 10.47 5.21
N GLU A 192 5.73 9.18 5.49
CA GLU A 192 6.29 8.62 6.71
C GLU A 192 7.79 8.37 6.54
N TYR A 193 8.54 8.55 7.63
CA TYR A 193 9.97 8.24 7.66
C TYR A 193 10.22 6.73 7.56
N VAL A 194 11.23 6.35 6.77
CA VAL A 194 11.78 4.98 6.79
C VAL A 194 12.35 4.69 8.17
N ALA A 195 13.04 5.68 8.76
CA ALA A 195 13.74 5.53 10.01
C ALA A 195 13.70 6.82 10.85
N ALA A 196 13.95 6.68 12.14
CA ALA A 196 14.25 7.79 13.06
C ALA A 196 15.69 7.68 13.56
N ILE A 197 16.36 8.82 13.74
CA ILE A 197 17.72 8.86 14.32
C ILE A 197 17.61 8.57 15.82
N ARG A 198 18.34 7.56 16.29
CA ARG A 198 18.45 7.22 17.72
C ARG A 198 19.68 7.83 18.39
N GLY A 199 20.70 8.12 17.61
CA GLY A 199 21.92 8.73 18.07
C GLY A 199 23.11 8.32 17.20
N ALA A 200 24.19 9.12 17.24
CA ALA A 200 25.48 8.74 16.70
C ALA A 200 26.37 8.26 17.85
N LEU A 201 27.11 7.20 17.63
CA LEU A 201 28.20 6.86 18.54
C LEU A 201 29.33 7.89 18.37
N MET A 202 30.00 8.24 19.47
CA MET A 202 31.13 9.20 19.41
C MET A 202 32.11 8.77 18.32
N CYS A 203 32.42 9.72 17.43
CA CYS A 203 33.43 9.53 16.42
C CYS A 203 34.82 9.67 17.03
N THR A 204 35.61 8.62 16.97
CA THR A 204 37.08 8.80 17.09
C THR A 204 37.59 9.05 15.68
N PRO A 205 38.39 10.10 15.43
CA PRO A 205 38.94 10.38 14.12
C PRO A 205 39.62 9.14 13.52
N ASP A 206 39.33 8.89 12.24
CA ASP A 206 39.83 7.76 11.45
C ASP A 206 39.39 6.35 11.92
N GLU A 207 38.57 6.23 12.95
CA GLU A 207 37.95 4.95 13.35
C GLU A 207 36.56 4.76 12.76
N ASN A 208 36.12 3.50 12.69
CA ASN A 208 34.76 3.19 12.27
C ASN A 208 33.74 3.65 13.32
N SER A 209 32.85 4.49 12.91
CA SER A 209 31.74 4.99 13.71
C SER A 209 30.42 4.45 13.17
N GLN A 210 29.38 4.44 13.99
CA GLN A 210 28.06 3.94 13.63
C GLN A 210 26.99 4.96 14.00
N LEU A 211 26.09 5.20 13.09
CA LEU A 211 24.83 5.90 13.36
C LEU A 211 23.72 4.88 13.60
N GLU A 212 23.10 4.92 14.77
CA GLU A 212 21.98 4.07 15.10
C GLU A 212 20.67 4.70 14.62
N LEU A 213 19.93 3.95 13.82
CA LEU A 213 18.60 4.28 13.34
C LEU A 213 17.59 3.29 13.90
N GLU A 214 16.36 3.73 14.11
CA GLU A 214 15.20 2.86 14.30
C GLU A 214 14.37 2.85 13.03
N VAL A 215 14.26 1.68 12.41
CA VAL A 215 13.53 1.46 11.16
C VAL A 215 12.11 0.98 11.47
N PHE A 216 11.15 1.45 10.70
CA PHE A 216 9.73 1.07 10.82
C PHE A 216 9.28 0.30 9.57
N PRO A 217 8.41 -0.74 9.71
CA PRO A 217 7.90 -1.47 8.57
C PRO A 217 7.15 -0.56 7.59
N ASN A 218 7.31 -0.81 6.30
CA ASN A 218 6.53 -0.14 5.28
C ASN A 218 5.24 -0.92 5.02
N ILE A 219 4.10 -0.33 5.36
CA ILE A 219 2.76 -0.90 5.14
C ILE A 219 2.03 -0.25 3.95
N LEU A 220 2.71 0.60 3.18
CA LEU A 220 2.14 1.35 2.06
C LEU A 220 2.49 0.67 0.73
N ASP A 221 1.64 0.87 -0.28
CA ASP A 221 1.91 0.44 -1.67
C ASP A 221 2.83 1.41 -2.41
N LYS A 222 3.73 2.01 -1.70
CA LYS A 222 4.78 2.85 -2.28
C LYS A 222 6.10 2.61 -1.58
N GLU A 223 7.17 2.77 -2.33
CA GLU A 223 8.51 2.80 -1.78
C GLU A 223 8.67 4.03 -0.88
N ARG A 224 9.26 3.85 0.30
CA ARG A 224 9.65 4.95 1.16
C ARG A 224 11.11 5.30 0.92
N ARG A 225 11.42 6.58 1.10
CA ARG A 225 12.79 7.08 0.93
C ARG A 225 13.07 8.18 1.93
N ASN A 226 14.29 8.18 2.47
CA ASN A 226 14.85 9.30 3.22
C ASN A 226 16.28 9.57 2.77
N ILE A 227 16.71 10.81 2.90
CA ILE A 227 18.09 11.24 2.65
C ILE A 227 18.72 11.53 3.99
N LEU A 228 19.74 10.77 4.33
CA LEU A 228 20.56 10.95 5.52
C LEU A 228 21.79 11.78 5.14
N ARG A 229 21.93 12.99 5.67
CA ARG A 229 23.05 13.90 5.40
C ARG A 229 23.97 13.95 6.58
N PHE A 230 25.26 13.79 6.31
CA PHE A 230 26.34 14.04 7.24
C PHE A 230 26.95 15.39 6.90
N MET A 231 27.03 16.30 7.87
CA MET A 231 27.43 17.69 7.66
C MET A 231 28.45 18.15 8.72
N THR A 232 29.20 19.16 8.38
CA THR A 232 29.92 19.93 9.39
C THR A 232 28.94 20.76 10.23
N HIS A 233 29.38 21.30 11.37
CA HIS A 233 28.58 22.23 12.18
C HIS A 233 28.25 23.54 11.44
N ASP A 234 29.00 23.90 10.40
CA ASP A 234 28.73 25.01 9.50
C ASP A 234 27.81 24.66 8.33
N ASN A 235 27.14 23.49 8.42
CA ASN A 235 26.20 22.97 7.40
C ASN A 235 26.83 22.62 6.03
N GLU A 236 28.16 22.42 5.97
CA GLU A 236 28.76 21.85 4.76
C GLU A 236 28.48 20.36 4.69
N GLN A 237 27.86 19.91 3.61
CA GLN A 237 27.54 18.50 3.39
C GLN A 237 28.81 17.72 3.06
N LEU A 238 29.10 16.67 3.85
CA LEU A 238 30.26 15.80 3.70
C LEU A 238 29.94 14.47 3.04
N ALA A 239 28.81 13.89 3.39
CA ALA A 239 28.31 12.64 2.79
C ALA A 239 26.80 12.59 2.79
N VAL A 240 26.26 11.74 1.92
CA VAL A 240 24.83 11.42 1.82
C VAL A 240 24.65 9.92 1.79
N VAL A 241 23.66 9.42 2.52
CA VAL A 241 23.16 8.05 2.41
C VAL A 241 21.68 8.11 2.10
N VAL A 242 21.27 7.45 1.04
CA VAL A 242 19.89 7.28 0.68
C VAL A 242 19.36 6.01 1.34
N LEU A 243 18.37 6.14 2.20
CA LEU A 243 17.63 5.02 2.76
C LEU A 243 16.41 4.77 1.87
N ARG A 244 16.35 3.63 1.23
CA ARG A 244 15.22 3.19 0.41
C ARG A 244 14.59 1.96 1.04
N GLN A 245 13.27 1.98 1.21
CA GLN A 245 12.54 0.82 1.73
C GLN A 245 11.50 0.39 0.71
N GLU A 246 11.49 -0.91 0.41
CA GLU A 246 10.57 -1.52 -0.54
C GLU A 246 9.11 -1.31 -0.11
N ARG A 247 8.19 -1.33 -1.08
CA ARG A 247 6.75 -1.19 -0.83
C ARG A 247 6.20 -2.34 -0.03
N GLY A 248 5.23 -2.06 0.84
CA GLY A 248 4.58 -3.04 1.69
C GLY A 248 3.60 -3.96 0.96
N ALA A 249 3.05 -4.91 1.68
CA ALA A 249 2.00 -5.80 1.20
C ALA A 249 0.64 -5.11 1.33
N VAL A 250 -0.01 -4.83 0.21
CA VAL A 250 -1.30 -4.13 0.18
C VAL A 250 -2.33 -4.91 -0.61
N CYS A 251 -3.54 -4.98 -0.04
CA CYS A 251 -4.72 -5.48 -0.71
C CYS A 251 -5.75 -4.35 -0.90
N GLN A 252 -6.56 -4.47 -1.94
CA GLN A 252 -7.68 -3.57 -2.20
C GLN A 252 -8.92 -4.38 -2.52
N LEU A 253 -10.04 -4.08 -1.87
CA LEU A 253 -11.33 -4.68 -2.22
C LEU A 253 -11.74 -4.27 -3.63
N LEU A 254 -11.97 -5.24 -4.51
CA LEU A 254 -12.42 -5.04 -5.88
C LEU A 254 -13.94 -5.19 -5.99
N ASP A 255 -14.51 -6.22 -5.37
CA ASP A 255 -15.90 -6.57 -5.47
C ASP A 255 -16.37 -7.40 -4.27
N THR A 256 -17.66 -7.31 -3.98
CA THR A 256 -18.32 -8.13 -2.98
C THR A 256 -19.61 -8.70 -3.56
N GLN A 257 -19.75 -10.00 -3.52
CA GLN A 257 -20.97 -10.68 -3.95
C GLN A 257 -21.70 -11.24 -2.73
N SER A 258 -22.99 -10.94 -2.66
CA SER A 258 -23.86 -11.34 -1.56
C SER A 258 -24.90 -12.35 -2.07
N GLU A 259 -24.89 -13.53 -1.47
CA GLU A 259 -25.85 -14.60 -1.73
C GLU A 259 -26.66 -14.90 -0.46
N VAL A 260 -27.73 -15.67 -0.60
CA VAL A 260 -28.46 -16.16 0.56
C VAL A 260 -27.58 -17.18 1.29
N GLY A 261 -27.09 -16.80 2.45
CA GLY A 261 -26.20 -17.65 3.25
C GLY A 261 -24.76 -17.69 2.75
N GLY A 262 -24.35 -16.79 1.88
CA GLY A 262 -22.97 -16.73 1.39
C GLY A 262 -22.48 -15.32 1.11
N LEU A 263 -21.16 -15.12 1.21
CA LEU A 263 -20.45 -13.90 0.84
C LEU A 263 -19.17 -14.25 0.09
N VAL A 264 -18.88 -13.50 -0.95
CA VAL A 264 -17.60 -13.58 -1.66
C VAL A 264 -16.99 -12.19 -1.70
N PHE A 265 -15.75 -12.07 -1.19
CA PHE A 265 -14.96 -10.86 -1.27
C PHE A 265 -13.81 -11.11 -2.26
N ARG A 266 -13.68 -10.25 -3.26
CA ARG A 266 -12.58 -10.28 -4.23
C ARG A 266 -11.63 -9.13 -3.97
N PHE A 267 -10.35 -9.43 -3.88
CA PHE A 267 -9.29 -8.47 -3.61
C PHE A 267 -8.28 -8.46 -4.74
N GLY A 268 -7.81 -7.26 -5.09
CA GLY A 268 -6.57 -7.05 -5.82
C GLY A 268 -5.40 -6.93 -4.84
N THR A 269 -4.20 -7.29 -5.29
CA THR A 269 -2.96 -7.11 -4.54
C THR A 269 -1.94 -6.34 -5.37
N ASN A 270 -0.94 -5.78 -4.69
CA ASN A 270 0.20 -5.16 -5.37
C ASN A 270 1.32 -6.17 -5.72
N GLY A 271 1.06 -7.47 -5.64
CA GLY A 271 2.01 -8.53 -5.94
C GLY A 271 3.07 -8.79 -4.84
N GLN A 272 2.98 -8.09 -3.70
CA GLN A 272 3.88 -8.28 -2.55
C GLN A 272 3.26 -9.13 -1.44
N VAL A 273 2.01 -9.56 -1.61
CA VAL A 273 1.29 -10.36 -0.62
C VAL A 273 1.61 -11.83 -0.82
N HIS A 274 2.17 -12.47 0.19
CA HIS A 274 2.50 -13.90 0.19
C HIS A 274 1.39 -14.75 0.80
N HIS A 275 0.81 -14.30 1.90
CA HIS A 275 -0.38 -14.90 2.49
C HIS A 275 -1.23 -13.87 3.20
N VAL A 276 -2.44 -14.26 3.55
CA VAL A 276 -3.42 -13.41 4.22
C VAL A 276 -3.99 -14.16 5.40
N TYR A 277 -3.91 -13.58 6.60
CA TYR A 277 -4.72 -13.99 7.74
C TYR A 277 -6.06 -13.31 7.66
N TYR A 278 -7.16 -14.06 7.80
CA TYR A 278 -8.49 -13.49 7.70
C TYR A 278 -9.51 -14.23 8.58
N GLY A 279 -10.54 -13.53 8.96
CA GLY A 279 -11.67 -14.09 9.69
C GLY A 279 -12.93 -13.26 9.50
N LEU A 280 -14.08 -13.92 9.57
CA LEU A 280 -15.39 -13.28 9.42
C LEU A 280 -16.12 -13.30 10.77
N SER A 281 -16.69 -12.17 11.17
CA SER A 281 -17.47 -12.03 12.39
C SER A 281 -18.81 -11.35 12.12
N ASP A 282 -19.86 -11.73 12.80
CA ASP A 282 -21.15 -11.01 12.83
C ASP A 282 -21.13 -9.82 13.80
N THR A 283 -20.08 -9.72 14.59
CA THR A 283 -19.87 -8.65 15.57
C THR A 283 -18.72 -7.76 15.15
N ARG A 284 -18.93 -6.43 15.17
CA ARG A 284 -17.89 -5.47 14.86
C ARG A 284 -16.89 -5.34 16.00
N LEU A 285 -15.61 -5.62 15.75
CA LEU A 285 -14.49 -5.36 16.66
C LEU A 285 -14.21 -3.85 16.71
N ARG A 286 -13.79 -3.35 17.88
CA ARG A 286 -13.75 -1.91 18.17
C ARG A 286 -12.35 -1.33 18.23
N SER A 287 -11.33 -2.17 18.30
CA SER A 287 -9.93 -1.74 18.42
C SER A 287 -9.02 -2.65 17.60
N GLU A 288 -7.86 -2.13 17.20
CA GLU A 288 -6.83 -2.90 16.52
C GLU A 288 -6.37 -4.10 17.35
N LYS A 289 -6.27 -3.93 18.66
CA LYS A 289 -5.93 -5.03 19.58
C LYS A 289 -6.94 -6.17 19.53
N GLU A 290 -8.25 -5.86 19.47
CA GLU A 290 -9.29 -6.89 19.32
C GLU A 290 -9.16 -7.61 17.97
N VAL A 291 -8.81 -6.90 16.89
CA VAL A 291 -8.55 -7.48 15.57
C VAL A 291 -7.30 -8.39 15.60
N GLU A 292 -6.23 -7.95 16.24
CA GLU A 292 -5.01 -8.72 16.43
C GLU A 292 -5.31 -10.02 17.17
N GLU A 293 -6.00 -9.95 18.33
CA GLU A 293 -6.40 -11.12 19.13
C GLU A 293 -7.31 -12.06 18.33
N PHE A 294 -8.26 -11.52 17.57
CA PHE A 294 -9.18 -12.28 16.72
C PHE A 294 -8.43 -13.04 15.61
N LEU A 295 -7.52 -12.37 14.89
CA LEU A 295 -6.75 -12.97 13.81
C LEU A 295 -5.67 -13.94 14.33
N ALA A 296 -5.20 -13.79 15.56
CA ALA A 296 -4.28 -14.72 16.21
C ALA A 296 -4.98 -16.02 16.66
N ASP A 297 -6.29 -16.01 16.91
CA ASP A 297 -7.05 -17.20 17.31
C ASP A 297 -7.37 -18.07 16.08
N ARG A 298 -6.68 -19.19 15.93
CA ARG A 298 -6.84 -20.17 14.84
C ARG A 298 -8.21 -20.87 14.80
N ASN A 299 -9.06 -20.69 15.79
CA ASN A 299 -10.44 -21.15 15.74
C ASN A 299 -11.37 -20.14 15.07
N GLN A 300 -10.98 -18.87 15.00
CA GLN A 300 -11.77 -17.77 14.44
C GLN A 300 -11.20 -17.26 13.11
N SER A 301 -9.92 -17.50 12.88
CA SER A 301 -9.19 -17.04 11.70
C SER A 301 -8.67 -18.19 10.84
N GLN A 302 -8.42 -17.88 9.59
CA GLN A 302 -7.84 -18.76 8.59
C GLN A 302 -6.64 -18.08 7.93
N GLU A 303 -5.83 -18.89 7.26
CA GLU A 303 -4.69 -18.44 6.47
C GLU A 303 -4.88 -18.89 5.01
N LEU A 304 -4.75 -17.95 4.09
CA LEU A 304 -4.71 -18.21 2.66
C LEU A 304 -3.30 -17.88 2.14
N SER A 305 -2.60 -18.89 1.61
CA SER A 305 -1.33 -18.67 0.91
C SER A 305 -1.61 -18.31 -0.54
N LEU A 306 -0.91 -17.29 -1.04
CA LEU A 306 -0.99 -16.84 -2.42
C LEU A 306 0.26 -17.30 -3.18
N SER A 307 0.14 -17.47 -4.50
CA SER A 307 1.31 -17.66 -5.35
C SER A 307 2.10 -16.35 -5.46
N ASP A 308 3.42 -16.45 -5.62
CA ASP A 308 4.27 -15.27 -5.78
C ASP A 308 3.77 -14.38 -6.92
N GLY A 309 3.64 -13.09 -6.64
CA GLY A 309 3.14 -12.12 -7.59
C GLY A 309 1.65 -12.24 -7.91
N ALA A 310 0.85 -12.93 -7.10
CA ALA A 310 -0.60 -12.99 -7.30
C ALA A 310 -1.20 -11.59 -7.33
N GLU A 311 -1.94 -11.26 -8.38
CA GLU A 311 -2.58 -9.96 -8.55
C GLU A 311 -3.98 -9.89 -7.94
N GLU A 312 -4.66 -11.05 -7.81
CA GLU A 312 -6.01 -11.13 -7.26
C GLU A 312 -6.23 -12.42 -6.47
N PHE A 313 -7.16 -12.38 -5.51
CA PHE A 313 -7.68 -13.55 -4.81
C PHE A 313 -9.13 -13.34 -4.37
N ALA A 314 -9.79 -14.42 -3.95
CA ALA A 314 -11.15 -14.36 -3.42
C ALA A 314 -11.26 -15.15 -2.11
N LEU A 315 -12.01 -14.58 -1.16
CA LEU A 315 -12.42 -15.22 0.08
C LEU A 315 -13.89 -15.58 -0.01
N ASN A 316 -14.22 -16.87 0.14
CA ASN A 316 -15.57 -17.39 0.03
C ASN A 316 -16.05 -17.87 1.40
N PHE A 317 -17.22 -17.44 1.78
CA PHE A 317 -17.87 -17.81 3.05
C PHE A 317 -19.26 -18.37 2.77
N ASP A 318 -19.52 -19.57 3.25
CA ASP A 318 -20.78 -20.28 3.12
C ASP A 318 -21.40 -20.57 4.49
N GLY A 319 -22.69 -20.92 4.51
CA GLY A 319 -23.40 -21.29 5.73
C GLY A 319 -23.70 -20.11 6.64
N LEU A 320 -23.71 -18.92 6.09
CA LEU A 320 -24.01 -17.68 6.82
C LEU A 320 -25.50 -17.49 6.98
N LEU A 321 -25.89 -16.71 7.98
CA LEU A 321 -27.30 -16.36 8.19
C LEU A 321 -27.74 -15.35 7.13
N PRO A 322 -28.94 -15.49 6.55
CA PRO A 322 -29.50 -14.54 5.60
C PRO A 322 -29.71 -13.15 6.23
N ALA A 323 -29.70 -12.11 5.40
CA ALA A 323 -29.96 -10.71 5.80
C ALA A 323 -29.09 -10.24 6.98
N THR A 324 -27.93 -10.83 7.17
CA THR A 324 -27.01 -10.56 8.30
C THR A 324 -25.78 -9.84 7.81
N THR A 325 -25.38 -8.79 8.55
CA THR A 325 -24.17 -8.03 8.28
C THR A 325 -22.98 -8.71 8.93
N TYR A 326 -21.96 -8.96 8.14
CA TYR A 326 -20.68 -9.53 8.58
C TYR A 326 -19.54 -8.54 8.37
N TYR A 327 -18.51 -8.70 9.21
CA TYR A 327 -17.28 -7.91 9.20
C TYR A 327 -16.13 -8.85 8.90
N LEU A 328 -15.50 -8.67 7.75
CA LEU A 328 -14.29 -9.37 7.37
C LEU A 328 -13.09 -8.60 7.92
N TYR A 329 -12.28 -9.25 8.74
CA TYR A 329 -10.99 -8.74 9.20
C TYR A 329 -9.89 -9.49 8.49
N MET A 330 -8.87 -8.74 8.06
CA MET A 330 -7.80 -9.30 7.24
C MET A 330 -6.47 -8.63 7.54
N LEU A 331 -5.39 -9.40 7.44
CA LEU A 331 -4.02 -8.97 7.57
C LEU A 331 -3.19 -9.54 6.43
N PRO A 332 -2.83 -8.76 5.41
CA PRO A 332 -1.90 -9.19 4.38
C PRO A 332 -0.48 -9.27 4.93
N VAL A 333 0.28 -10.28 4.51
CA VAL A 333 1.65 -10.54 4.93
C VAL A 333 2.57 -10.50 3.73
N HIS A 334 3.70 -9.81 3.89
CA HIS A 334 4.68 -9.58 2.84
C HIS A 334 5.49 -10.85 2.53
N SER A 335 5.87 -11.03 1.25
CA SER A 335 6.69 -12.16 0.79
C SER A 335 8.08 -12.23 1.44
N ALA A 336 8.62 -11.11 1.94
CA ALA A 336 9.93 -11.06 2.59
C ALA A 336 9.91 -11.43 4.09
N GLY A 337 8.75 -11.70 4.70
CA GLY A 337 8.64 -12.09 6.10
C GLY A 337 7.29 -11.83 6.76
N ASP A 338 7.21 -12.10 8.05
CA ASP A 338 5.97 -12.05 8.83
C ASP A 338 5.49 -10.63 9.19
N ALA A 339 6.26 -9.60 8.91
CA ALA A 339 5.80 -8.23 9.11
C ALA A 339 4.77 -7.87 8.03
N ALA A 340 3.66 -7.42 8.49
CA ALA A 340 2.42 -7.37 7.76
C ALA A 340 2.20 -6.05 7.04
N GLY A 341 1.24 -6.07 6.14
CA GLY A 341 0.52 -4.87 5.76
C GLY A 341 -0.34 -4.33 6.92
N ALA A 342 -1.15 -3.33 6.63
CA ALA A 342 -2.11 -2.81 7.60
C ALA A 342 -3.29 -3.79 7.81
N TYR A 343 -3.84 -3.81 9.03
CA TYR A 343 -5.12 -4.47 9.27
C TYR A 343 -6.23 -3.85 8.42
N MET A 344 -7.03 -4.70 7.79
CA MET A 344 -8.15 -4.29 6.95
C MET A 344 -9.46 -4.78 7.54
N MET A 345 -10.51 -3.99 7.34
CA MET A 345 -11.88 -4.37 7.70
C MET A 345 -12.81 -4.03 6.53
N GLU A 346 -13.51 -5.05 6.05
CA GLU A 346 -14.57 -4.89 5.06
C GLU A 346 -15.91 -5.35 5.62
N THR A 347 -17.01 -4.84 5.08
CA THR A 347 -18.34 -5.20 5.54
C THR A 347 -19.23 -5.63 4.39
N ALA A 348 -20.02 -6.68 4.61
CA ALA A 348 -21.03 -7.09 3.66
C ALA A 348 -22.26 -7.66 4.39
N THR A 349 -23.40 -7.58 3.73
CA THR A 349 -24.65 -8.16 4.25
C THR A 349 -25.07 -9.27 3.29
N THR A 350 -25.34 -10.45 3.81
CA THR A 350 -25.90 -11.56 3.02
C THR A 350 -27.24 -11.19 2.43
N ALA A 351 -27.56 -11.76 1.28
CA ALA A 351 -28.84 -11.52 0.62
C ALA A 351 -30.02 -11.99 1.47
N VAL A 352 -31.12 -11.32 1.34
CA VAL A 352 -32.37 -11.73 1.97
C VAL A 352 -32.83 -13.02 1.31
N GLN A 353 -33.17 -14.00 2.11
CA GLN A 353 -33.86 -15.18 1.59
C GLN A 353 -35.30 -14.77 1.25
N GLU A 354 -35.55 -14.55 -0.02
CA GLU A 354 -36.96 -14.48 -0.47
C GLU A 354 -37.55 -15.88 -0.34
N SER A 355 -38.49 -16.05 0.60
CA SER A 355 -39.26 -17.30 0.65
C SER A 355 -40.06 -17.41 -0.65
N ARG A 356 -39.97 -18.53 -1.34
CA ARG A 356 -40.84 -18.81 -2.50
C ARG A 356 -42.30 -18.95 -2.11
N HIS A 357 -42.52 -19.14 -0.80
CA HIS A 357 -43.84 -19.32 -0.23
C HIS A 357 -43.88 -18.62 1.14
N ASP A 358 -45.01 -17.98 1.42
CA ASP A 358 -45.27 -17.42 2.74
C ASP A 358 -45.47 -18.55 3.76
N LEU A 359 -45.04 -18.36 5.00
CA LEU A 359 -45.50 -19.16 6.12
C LEU A 359 -46.96 -18.79 6.38
N VAL A 360 -47.86 -19.77 6.23
CA VAL A 360 -49.29 -19.56 6.45
C VAL A 360 -49.75 -20.31 7.67
N LEU A 361 -50.23 -19.55 8.65
CA LEU A 361 -50.70 -20.03 9.94
C LEU A 361 -52.21 -19.85 10.05
N GLU A 362 -52.92 -20.82 10.59
CA GLU A 362 -54.32 -20.67 10.98
C GLU A 362 -54.38 -20.41 12.47
N VAL A 363 -54.94 -19.30 12.88
CA VAL A 363 -54.99 -18.86 14.28
C VAL A 363 -56.42 -18.62 14.72
N SER A 364 -56.69 -18.79 16.01
CA SER A 364 -58.01 -18.51 16.61
C SER A 364 -57.93 -17.29 17.50
N ALA A 365 -58.71 -16.27 17.21
CA ALA A 365 -58.99 -15.13 18.10
C ALA A 365 -60.36 -15.36 18.74
N ASN A 366 -60.38 -15.50 20.07
CA ASN A 366 -61.60 -15.80 20.79
C ASN A 366 -61.56 -15.18 22.22
N ARG A 367 -62.63 -15.35 22.98
CA ARG A 367 -62.70 -14.77 24.32
C ARG A 367 -61.70 -15.33 25.34
N ALA A 368 -61.21 -16.56 25.13
CA ALA A 368 -60.25 -17.16 26.01
C ALA A 368 -58.85 -16.53 25.92
N ASN A 369 -58.54 -16.02 24.73
CA ASN A 369 -57.29 -15.27 24.48
C ASN A 369 -57.49 -13.75 24.39
N ASP A 370 -58.64 -13.24 24.87
CA ASP A 370 -59.03 -11.82 24.76
C ASP A 370 -58.91 -11.26 23.35
N PHE A 371 -59.14 -12.12 22.34
CA PHE A 371 -59.01 -11.80 20.90
C PHE A 371 -57.60 -11.34 20.49
N LYS A 372 -56.57 -11.68 21.29
CA LYS A 372 -55.17 -11.42 21.00
C LYS A 372 -54.44 -12.69 20.61
N VAL A 373 -53.74 -12.65 19.50
CA VAL A 373 -52.96 -13.79 18.97
C VAL A 373 -51.48 -13.47 19.06
N TYR A 374 -50.71 -14.46 19.49
CA TYR A 374 -49.23 -14.43 19.52
C TYR A 374 -48.70 -15.43 18.51
N LEU A 375 -47.73 -15.00 17.69
CA LEU A 375 -47.06 -15.90 16.76
C LEU A 375 -45.86 -16.56 17.43
N PRO A 376 -45.53 -17.80 17.12
CA PRO A 376 -44.44 -18.57 17.73
C PRO A 376 -43.06 -18.18 17.14
N PHE A 377 -42.82 -16.90 16.99
CA PHE A 377 -41.57 -16.39 16.43
C PHE A 377 -40.62 -16.06 17.57
N CYS A 378 -39.52 -16.81 17.67
CA CYS A 378 -38.48 -16.63 18.67
C CYS A 378 -37.11 -16.62 17.99
N ASP A 379 -36.87 -15.58 17.20
CA ASP A 379 -35.72 -15.52 16.31
C ASP A 379 -35.09 -14.14 16.34
N ASP A 380 -33.81 -14.08 16.64
CA ASP A 380 -33.04 -12.84 16.62
C ASP A 380 -32.88 -12.26 15.19
N TYR A 381 -33.06 -13.12 14.18
CA TYR A 381 -32.95 -12.76 12.77
C TYR A 381 -34.30 -12.55 12.09
N LEU A 382 -35.37 -12.52 12.84
CA LEU A 382 -36.72 -12.25 12.32
C LEU A 382 -36.72 -10.94 11.56
N LYS A 383 -37.10 -10.99 10.28
CA LYS A 383 -37.30 -9.80 9.46
C LYS A 383 -38.29 -10.06 8.35
N GLY A 384 -39.37 -9.30 8.34
CA GLY A 384 -40.40 -9.49 7.32
C GLY A 384 -41.64 -8.67 7.56
N THR A 385 -42.72 -9.16 6.98
CA THR A 385 -44.08 -8.61 7.12
C THR A 385 -45.03 -9.69 7.56
N VAL A 386 -45.97 -9.36 8.46
CA VAL A 386 -47.07 -10.20 8.89
C VAL A 386 -48.35 -9.57 8.36
N ASP A 387 -49.09 -10.32 7.53
CA ASP A 387 -50.47 -10.05 7.18
C ASP A 387 -51.36 -10.84 8.16
N TRP A 388 -52.11 -10.14 8.98
CA TRP A 388 -52.93 -10.71 10.06
C TRP A 388 -54.27 -11.31 9.60
N GLY A 389 -54.59 -11.16 8.31
CA GLY A 389 -55.80 -11.71 7.73
C GLY A 389 -57.10 -10.92 8.03
N ASP A 390 -56.98 -9.82 8.69
CA ASP A 390 -58.06 -8.87 8.97
C ASP A 390 -57.90 -7.55 8.19
N GLY A 391 -56.92 -7.47 7.31
CA GLY A 391 -56.52 -6.31 6.55
C GLY A 391 -55.36 -5.51 7.18
N THR A 392 -54.86 -5.92 8.35
CA THR A 392 -53.71 -5.32 8.99
C THR A 392 -52.42 -6.02 8.51
N VAL A 393 -51.44 -5.20 8.10
CA VAL A 393 -50.11 -5.68 7.71
C VAL A 393 -49.06 -4.92 8.54
N GLU A 394 -48.19 -5.64 9.21
CA GLU A 394 -47.12 -5.08 10.07
C GLU A 394 -45.75 -5.53 9.63
N LYS A 395 -44.74 -4.63 9.75
CA LYS A 395 -43.33 -5.00 9.65
C LYS A 395 -42.83 -5.49 10.98
N VAL A 396 -42.09 -6.60 10.94
CA VAL A 396 -41.48 -7.21 12.12
C VAL A 396 -39.98 -7.35 11.88
N GLU A 397 -39.16 -7.01 12.89
CA GLU A 397 -37.71 -7.08 12.82
C GLU A 397 -37.11 -7.34 14.21
N GLY A 398 -36.24 -8.37 14.27
CA GLY A 398 -35.50 -8.74 15.46
C GLY A 398 -36.30 -9.46 16.53
N TRP A 399 -35.58 -9.97 17.55
CA TRP A 399 -36.19 -10.66 18.69
C TRP A 399 -36.92 -9.66 19.59
N ASN A 400 -38.13 -10.05 19.96
CA ASN A 400 -38.93 -9.34 20.95
C ASN A 400 -39.36 -10.31 22.04
N MET A 401 -38.95 -10.09 23.28
CA MET A 401 -39.29 -10.95 24.42
C MET A 401 -40.82 -11.10 24.67
N TYR A 402 -41.63 -10.23 24.10
CA TYR A 402 -43.09 -10.31 24.14
C TYR A 402 -43.71 -11.00 22.94
N GLY A 403 -42.86 -11.47 21.99
CA GLY A 403 -43.29 -12.07 20.76
C GLY A 403 -43.96 -11.13 19.77
N VAL A 404 -44.26 -11.61 18.57
CA VAL A 404 -45.06 -10.90 17.59
C VAL A 404 -46.53 -11.19 17.88
N SER A 405 -47.33 -10.16 18.10
CA SER A 405 -48.74 -10.34 18.52
C SER A 405 -49.64 -9.28 17.93
N HIS A 406 -50.91 -9.66 17.73
CA HIS A 406 -51.94 -8.77 17.19
C HIS A 406 -53.22 -8.87 17.96
N GLN A 407 -53.87 -7.73 18.18
CA GLN A 407 -55.17 -7.60 18.82
C GLN A 407 -56.23 -7.43 17.75
N TYR A 408 -57.09 -8.46 17.58
CA TYR A 408 -58.20 -8.35 16.63
C TYR A 408 -59.36 -7.54 17.15
N GLU A 409 -59.89 -6.63 16.36
CA GLU A 409 -61.09 -5.85 16.69
C GLU A 409 -62.38 -6.67 16.39
N THR A 410 -62.60 -7.72 17.19
CA THR A 410 -63.76 -8.58 17.10
C THR A 410 -64.28 -8.91 18.50
N ASN A 411 -65.54 -9.29 18.60
CA ASN A 411 -66.14 -9.80 19.85
C ASN A 411 -66.73 -11.19 19.70
N VAL A 412 -66.49 -11.80 18.51
CA VAL A 412 -66.97 -13.15 18.11
C VAL A 412 -65.73 -14.00 17.83
N ALA A 413 -65.73 -15.24 18.32
CA ALA A 413 -64.69 -16.17 18.02
C ALA A 413 -64.52 -16.36 16.51
N THR A 414 -63.36 -16.04 15.98
CA THR A 414 -63.04 -16.02 14.55
C THR A 414 -61.70 -16.67 14.31
N THR A 415 -61.60 -17.41 13.20
CA THR A 415 -60.34 -17.98 12.73
C THR A 415 -59.78 -17.09 11.61
N TYR A 416 -58.50 -16.76 11.71
CA TYR A 416 -57.80 -15.98 10.71
C TYR A 416 -56.65 -16.78 10.10
N GLU A 417 -56.39 -16.49 8.85
CA GLU A 417 -55.22 -16.97 8.14
C GLU A 417 -54.15 -15.86 8.17
N VAL A 418 -53.10 -16.11 8.95
CA VAL A 418 -51.97 -15.19 9.11
C VAL A 418 -50.86 -15.58 8.17
N ARG A 419 -50.34 -14.66 7.38
CA ARG A 419 -49.25 -14.87 6.45
C ARG A 419 -47.99 -14.11 6.92
N PHE A 420 -46.89 -14.81 6.98
CA PHE A 420 -45.59 -14.20 7.18
C PHE A 420 -44.73 -14.35 5.94
N SER A 421 -44.25 -13.21 5.42
CA SER A 421 -43.36 -13.13 4.27
C SER A 421 -42.05 -12.48 4.74
N GLY A 422 -40.93 -13.23 4.68
CA GLY A 422 -39.64 -12.73 5.13
C GLY A 422 -38.68 -13.83 5.58
N VAL A 423 -37.76 -13.45 6.44
CA VAL A 423 -36.74 -14.36 7.03
C VAL A 423 -37.18 -14.74 8.44
N LEU A 424 -37.22 -16.04 8.69
CA LEU A 424 -37.50 -16.64 9.97
C LEU A 424 -36.67 -17.91 10.08
N THR A 425 -35.72 -17.98 11.01
CA THR A 425 -34.83 -19.13 11.14
C THR A 425 -35.31 -20.14 12.17
N SER A 426 -36.20 -19.75 13.07
CA SER A 426 -36.77 -20.66 14.07
C SER A 426 -38.22 -20.37 14.43
N LEU A 427 -38.98 -21.43 14.65
CA LEU A 427 -40.32 -21.41 15.21
C LEU A 427 -40.27 -22.18 16.55
N ASP A 428 -40.66 -21.54 17.63
CA ASP A 428 -40.86 -22.22 18.90
C ASP A 428 -42.32 -22.53 19.12
N LEU A 429 -42.74 -23.73 18.71
CA LEU A 429 -44.10 -24.22 18.88
C LEU A 429 -44.38 -24.68 20.34
N VAL A 430 -43.36 -24.72 21.18
CA VAL A 430 -43.43 -25.21 22.54
C VAL A 430 -43.17 -24.09 23.56
N ALA A 431 -42.88 -22.89 23.10
CA ALA A 431 -42.58 -21.77 23.98
C ALA A 431 -43.68 -21.66 25.06
N ASP A 432 -43.24 -21.96 26.26
CA ASP A 432 -43.98 -21.72 27.49
C ASP A 432 -44.08 -20.22 27.67
N VAL A 433 -44.98 -19.62 26.90
CA VAL A 433 -45.38 -18.24 27.13
C VAL A 433 -45.94 -18.23 28.53
N ARG A 434 -45.12 -17.80 29.48
CA ARG A 434 -45.30 -17.85 30.95
C ARG A 434 -46.53 -17.11 31.45
N GLU A 435 -47.55 -16.99 30.70
CA GLU A 435 -48.89 -16.70 31.14
C GLU A 435 -49.81 -17.34 30.11
N ALA A 436 -50.06 -18.60 30.34
CA ALA A 436 -50.94 -19.48 29.61
C ALA A 436 -52.13 -18.77 28.99
N ARG A 437 -51.93 -18.40 27.79
CA ARG A 437 -53.08 -18.05 26.96
C ARG A 437 -53.19 -19.13 25.94
N GLU A 438 -54.33 -19.80 26.04
CA GLU A 438 -54.67 -20.97 25.24
C GLU A 438 -54.14 -20.88 23.81
N ASN A 439 -53.60 -22.00 23.38
CA ASN A 439 -52.99 -22.24 22.09
C ASN A 439 -53.78 -21.51 20.96
N THR A 440 -53.28 -20.39 20.52
CA THR A 440 -53.96 -19.58 19.48
C THR A 440 -53.70 -20.14 18.09
N LEU A 441 -52.58 -20.89 17.92
CA LEU A 441 -52.24 -21.55 16.68
C LEU A 441 -53.05 -22.85 16.51
N LEU A 442 -53.86 -22.92 15.46
CA LEU A 442 -54.66 -24.09 15.13
C LEU A 442 -53.94 -25.04 14.17
N SER A 443 -53.32 -24.49 13.15
CA SER A 443 -52.60 -25.30 12.15
C SER A 443 -51.57 -24.45 11.39
N ILE A 444 -50.56 -25.12 10.83
CA ILE A 444 -49.69 -24.58 9.81
C ILE A 444 -50.17 -25.08 8.48
N LYS A 445 -50.71 -24.17 7.66
CA LYS A 445 -51.26 -24.50 6.34
C LYS A 445 -50.17 -24.54 5.27
N GLN A 446 -49.12 -23.76 5.42
CA GLN A 446 -48.01 -23.72 4.50
C GLN A 446 -46.75 -23.37 5.27
N TRP A 447 -45.70 -24.13 5.02
CA TRP A 447 -44.32 -23.80 5.46
C TRP A 447 -43.68 -22.90 4.41
N GLY A 448 -43.00 -21.85 4.88
CA GLY A 448 -42.32 -20.90 4.04
C GLY A 448 -41.07 -21.45 3.32
#